data_d826352f4ccab78dda80f0229be1fe16
#
_entry.id   d826352f4ccab78dda80f0229be1fe16
#
_cell.length_a   1.000
_cell.length_b   1.000
_cell.length_c   1.000
_cell.angle_alpha   90.00
_cell.angle_beta   90.00
_cell.angle_gamma   90.00
#
_symmetry.space_group_name_H-M   'P 1'
#
loop_
_entity.id
_entity.type
_entity.pdbx_description
1 polymer ?
#
loop_
_entity_poly.entity_id
_entity_poly.type
_entity_poly.pdbx_seq_one_letter_code
_entity_poly.pdbx_strand_id
1 'polypeptide(L)'
;VAGGPWSDLEDQAAATTTVIPVMMPYITSQFAPRTTHDRPRVIPRGAANFAFLGQFTEIPEDVVFTVEYSVRGAVHAVYGLLGLDEREIPGVYHALADPRTAFGALKAALS
;
A
#
# COMPACT_ATOMS: atom_id res chain seq x y z
N VAL A 1 15.67 -21.99 15.63
CA VAL A 1 15.87 -22.04 17.08
C VAL A 1 14.57 -21.63 17.75
N ALA A 2 13.88 -22.60 18.33
CA ALA A 2 12.69 -22.32 19.15
C ALA A 2 13.11 -21.42 20.33
N GLY A 3 12.42 -20.29 20.54
CA GLY A 3 12.68 -19.39 21.66
C GLY A 3 13.51 -18.14 21.36
N GLY A 4 13.66 -17.74 20.11
CA GLY A 4 14.22 -16.43 19.76
C GLY A 4 13.26 -15.27 20.08
N PRO A 5 13.73 -14.00 20.08
CA PRO A 5 12.88 -12.82 20.37
C PRO A 5 11.69 -12.65 19.42
N TRP A 6 11.67 -13.36 18.32
CA TRP A 6 10.57 -13.36 17.35
C TRP A 6 9.45 -14.34 17.70
N SER A 7 9.71 -15.39 18.50
CA SER A 7 8.69 -16.38 18.88
C SER A 7 7.54 -15.74 19.69
N ASP A 8 7.87 -14.82 20.58
CA ASP A 8 6.87 -14.13 21.39
C ASP A 8 5.99 -13.19 20.54
N LEU A 9 6.58 -12.60 19.48
CA LEU A 9 5.82 -11.78 18.52
C LEU A 9 4.91 -12.63 17.63
N GLU A 10 5.38 -13.80 17.21
CA GLU A 10 4.58 -14.77 16.44
C GLU A 10 3.40 -15.27 17.25
N ASP A 11 3.63 -15.64 18.51
CA ASP A 11 2.58 -16.10 19.42
C ASP A 11 1.56 -14.97 19.73
N GLN A 12 2.03 -13.76 19.97
CA GLN A 12 1.15 -12.60 20.15
C GLN A 12 0.35 -12.28 18.88
N ALA A 13 0.99 -12.30 17.73
CA ALA A 13 0.31 -12.06 16.45
C ALA A 13 -0.75 -13.15 16.20
N ALA A 14 -0.43 -14.42 16.43
CA ALA A 14 -1.39 -15.51 16.27
C ALA A 14 -2.57 -15.39 17.24
N ALA A 15 -2.32 -15.00 18.48
CA ALA A 15 -3.35 -14.85 19.51
C ALA A 15 -4.27 -13.64 19.28
N THR A 16 -3.78 -12.61 18.59
CA THR A 16 -4.54 -11.36 18.34
C THR A 16 -5.10 -11.26 16.94
N THR A 17 -4.77 -12.22 16.05
CA THR A 17 -5.22 -12.22 14.66
C THR A 17 -6.51 -13.01 14.51
N THR A 18 -7.52 -12.39 13.94
CA THR A 18 -8.74 -13.06 13.48
C THR A 18 -8.73 -13.16 11.97
N VAL A 19 -8.77 -14.39 11.45
CA VAL A 19 -8.83 -14.66 10.02
C VAL A 19 -10.25 -15.10 9.66
N ILE A 20 -10.89 -14.34 8.79
CA ILE A 20 -12.22 -14.65 8.30
C ILE A 20 -12.11 -14.98 6.81
N PRO A 21 -12.21 -16.26 6.41
CA PRO A 21 -12.22 -16.61 5.00
C PRO A 21 -13.54 -16.18 4.37
N VAL A 22 -13.46 -15.41 3.30
CA VAL A 22 -14.62 -14.89 2.58
C VAL A 22 -14.44 -15.12 1.09
N MET A 23 -15.46 -15.70 0.45
CA MET A 23 -15.55 -15.69 -1.00
C MET A 23 -16.28 -14.40 -1.42
N MET A 24 -15.61 -13.57 -2.18
CA MET A 24 -16.14 -12.29 -2.66
C MET A 24 -16.25 -12.31 -4.18
N PRO A 25 -17.32 -12.89 -4.75
CA PRO A 25 -17.49 -12.92 -6.20
C PRO A 25 -17.66 -11.51 -6.75
N TYR A 26 -17.11 -11.27 -7.94
CA TYR A 26 -17.20 -9.99 -8.67
C TYR A 26 -16.49 -8.80 -8.03
N ILE A 27 -15.63 -9.00 -7.04
CA ILE A 27 -14.89 -7.90 -6.43
C ILE A 27 -13.51 -7.76 -7.06
N THR A 28 -13.41 -6.75 -7.89
CA THR A 28 -12.15 -6.24 -8.40
C THR A 28 -12.16 -4.72 -8.26
N SER A 29 -11.98 -4.24 -7.05
CA SER A 29 -12.01 -2.80 -6.76
C SER A 29 -11.04 -1.98 -7.61
N GLN A 30 -9.96 -2.59 -8.07
CA GLN A 30 -8.98 -1.98 -8.94
C GLN A 30 -9.51 -1.63 -10.34
N PHE A 31 -10.54 -2.32 -10.81
CA PHE A 31 -11.13 -2.07 -12.13
C PHE A 31 -12.39 -1.20 -12.09
N ALA A 32 -12.89 -0.90 -10.91
CA ALA A 32 -14.05 -0.05 -10.78
C ALA A 32 -13.71 1.40 -11.15
N PRO A 33 -14.49 2.08 -12.02
CA PRO A 33 -14.36 3.51 -12.23
C PRO A 33 -14.47 4.26 -10.91
N ARG A 34 -13.59 5.22 -10.69
CA ARG A 34 -13.57 6.02 -9.47
C ARG A 34 -13.06 7.42 -9.75
N THR A 35 -13.40 8.33 -8.86
CA THR A 35 -12.80 9.65 -8.78
C THR A 35 -11.78 9.70 -7.64
N THR A 36 -10.97 10.74 -7.62
CA THR A 36 -10.08 11.01 -6.48
C THR A 36 -10.92 11.15 -5.21
N HIS A 37 -10.51 10.51 -4.15
CA HIS A 37 -11.18 10.48 -2.83
C HIS A 37 -12.38 9.52 -2.68
N ASP A 38 -12.69 8.72 -3.66
CA ASP A 38 -13.70 7.66 -3.53
C ASP A 38 -13.26 6.51 -2.63
N ARG A 39 -11.96 6.39 -2.42
CA ARG A 39 -11.38 5.35 -1.56
C ARG A 39 -11.05 5.90 -0.17
N PRO A 40 -11.15 5.07 0.88
CA PRO A 40 -10.71 5.48 2.20
C PRO A 40 -9.20 5.66 2.23
N ARG A 41 -8.73 6.63 3.01
CA ARG A 41 -7.30 6.77 3.30
C ARG A 41 -6.81 5.57 4.11
N VAL A 42 -5.51 5.26 3.99
CA VAL A 42 -4.86 4.24 4.82
C VAL A 42 -5.16 4.50 6.31
N ILE A 43 -4.94 5.71 6.78
CA ILE A 43 -5.38 6.13 8.12
C ILE A 43 -6.53 7.12 7.95
N PRO A 44 -7.77 6.74 8.30
CA PRO A 44 -8.91 7.65 8.25
C PRO A 44 -8.74 8.84 9.19
N ARG A 45 -9.39 9.96 8.85
CA ARG A 45 -9.38 11.13 9.73
C ARG A 45 -9.96 10.78 11.10
N GLY A 46 -9.23 11.11 12.16
CA GLY A 46 -9.63 10.82 13.54
C GLY A 46 -9.32 9.41 14.03
N ALA A 47 -8.77 8.55 13.21
CA ALA A 47 -8.25 7.26 13.66
C ALA A 47 -6.94 7.46 14.43
N ALA A 48 -6.87 6.89 15.64
CA ALA A 48 -5.68 6.95 16.48
C ALA A 48 -4.84 5.66 16.43
N ASN A 49 -5.51 4.52 16.26
CA ASN A 49 -4.89 3.19 16.35
C ASN A 49 -5.44 2.20 15.31
N PHE A 50 -5.88 2.74 14.18
CA PHE A 50 -6.59 1.97 13.18
C PHE A 50 -6.15 2.40 11.76
N ALA A 51 -5.91 1.43 10.89
CA ALA A 51 -5.59 1.65 9.48
C ALA A 51 -6.31 0.63 8.58
N PHE A 52 -6.65 1.06 7.38
CA PHE A 52 -7.07 0.18 6.29
C PHE A 52 -5.86 -0.25 5.47
N LEU A 53 -5.78 -1.52 5.10
CA LEU A 53 -4.74 -2.06 4.24
C LEU A 53 -5.35 -2.77 3.04
N GLY A 54 -4.67 -2.72 1.93
CA GLY A 54 -5.06 -3.40 0.70
C GLY A 54 -5.36 -2.45 -0.45
N GLN A 55 -5.71 -3.04 -1.59
CA GLN A 55 -5.88 -2.29 -2.84
C GLN A 55 -7.10 -1.36 -2.88
N PHE A 56 -7.97 -1.43 -1.91
CA PHE A 56 -9.15 -0.57 -1.82
C PHE A 56 -8.87 0.79 -1.15
N THR A 57 -7.70 0.98 -0.56
CA THR A 57 -7.31 2.24 0.08
C THR A 57 -6.81 3.26 -0.94
N GLU A 58 -6.84 4.54 -0.58
CA GLU A 58 -6.29 5.61 -1.38
C GLU A 58 -4.83 5.86 -1.02
N ILE A 59 -3.95 5.69 -1.99
CA ILE A 59 -2.56 6.13 -1.93
C ILE A 59 -2.38 7.11 -3.09
N PRO A 60 -2.18 8.41 -2.80
CA PRO A 60 -1.97 9.40 -3.85
C PRO A 60 -0.83 9.02 -4.78
N GLU A 61 -1.02 9.29 -6.08
CA GLU A 61 0.03 9.13 -7.10
C GLU A 61 0.48 7.70 -7.39
N ASP A 62 -0.12 6.69 -6.74
CA ASP A 62 0.24 5.29 -6.97
C ASP A 62 -0.82 4.55 -7.79
N VAL A 63 -0.39 3.47 -8.45
CA VAL A 63 -1.23 2.66 -9.36
C VAL A 63 -1.64 1.36 -8.67
N VAL A 64 -2.92 1.12 -8.61
CA VAL A 64 -3.59 0.11 -7.77
C VAL A 64 -3.34 -1.35 -8.17
N PHE A 65 -2.58 -1.66 -9.19
CA PHE A 65 -2.52 -3.02 -9.74
C PHE A 65 -1.51 -3.95 -9.08
N THR A 66 -0.66 -3.45 -8.23
CA THR A 66 0.55 -4.16 -7.84
C THR A 66 0.53 -4.58 -6.38
N VAL A 67 1.32 -5.60 -6.06
CA VAL A 67 1.59 -5.98 -4.66
C VAL A 67 2.25 -4.81 -3.93
N GLU A 68 3.09 -4.05 -4.62
CA GLU A 68 3.73 -2.85 -4.07
C GLU A 68 2.73 -1.84 -3.53
N TYR A 69 1.59 -1.68 -4.17
CA TYR A 69 0.52 -0.81 -3.66
C TYR A 69 0.09 -1.20 -2.24
N SER A 70 -0.15 -2.50 -2.03
CA SER A 70 -0.54 -3.02 -0.71
C SER A 70 0.59 -2.90 0.30
N VAL A 71 1.84 -3.17 -0.11
CA VAL A 71 3.03 -2.99 0.74
C VAL A 71 3.21 -1.53 1.11
N ARG A 72 3.07 -0.62 0.15
CA ARG A 72 3.14 0.83 0.40
C ARG A 72 2.06 1.28 1.39
N GLY A 73 0.83 0.79 1.25
CA GLY A 73 -0.24 1.03 2.22
C GLY A 73 0.14 0.60 3.63
N ALA A 74 0.77 -0.58 3.77
CA ALA A 74 1.25 -1.05 5.06
C ALA A 74 2.37 -0.17 5.64
N VAL A 75 3.30 0.29 4.80
CA VAL A 75 4.35 1.24 5.21
C VAL A 75 3.74 2.55 5.71
N HIS A 76 2.80 3.14 4.96
CA HIS A 76 2.09 4.35 5.39
C HIS A 76 1.34 4.14 6.72
N ALA A 77 0.71 2.97 6.91
CA ALA A 77 0.03 2.66 8.16
C ALA A 77 1.01 2.63 9.34
N VAL A 78 2.14 1.94 9.19
CA VAL A 78 3.16 1.86 10.25
C VAL A 78 3.73 3.23 10.59
N TYR A 79 4.14 4.00 9.57
CA TYR A 79 4.72 5.32 9.79
C TYR A 79 3.71 6.26 10.46
N GLY A 80 2.48 6.30 9.96
CA GLY A 80 1.46 7.19 10.50
C GLY A 80 1.00 6.79 11.91
N LEU A 81 0.79 5.50 12.20
CA LEU A 81 0.35 5.05 13.52
C LEU A 81 1.44 5.17 14.58
N LEU A 82 2.72 5.04 14.20
CA LEU A 82 3.85 5.20 15.11
C LEU A 82 4.38 6.63 15.17
N GLY A 83 3.83 7.55 14.39
CA GLY A 83 4.29 8.93 14.33
C GLY A 83 5.70 9.09 13.75
N LEU A 84 6.11 8.20 12.84
CA LEU A 84 7.40 8.28 12.15
C LEU A 84 7.35 9.35 11.05
N ASP A 85 8.52 9.77 10.59
CA ASP A 85 8.61 10.78 9.52
C ASP A 85 8.22 10.18 8.16
N GLU A 86 7.03 10.49 7.68
CA GLU A 86 6.52 9.97 6.40
C GLU A 86 7.36 10.41 5.19
N ARG A 87 8.23 11.42 5.32
CA ARG A 87 9.18 11.82 4.27
C ARG A 87 10.26 10.77 4.01
N GLU A 88 10.45 9.85 4.93
CA GLU A 88 11.37 8.71 4.75
C GLU A 88 10.74 7.59 3.89
N ILE A 89 9.43 7.63 3.65
CA ILE A 89 8.76 6.66 2.76
C ILE A 89 9.21 6.94 1.32
N PRO A 90 9.76 5.93 0.62
CA PRO A 90 10.18 6.11 -0.76
C PRO A 90 9.02 6.59 -1.65
N GLY A 91 9.24 7.65 -2.41
CA GLY A 91 8.25 8.18 -3.35
C GLY A 91 7.89 7.19 -4.46
N VAL A 92 6.75 7.42 -5.12
CA VAL A 92 6.37 6.67 -6.31
C VAL A 92 7.23 7.12 -7.49
N TYR A 93 7.82 6.17 -8.20
CA TYR A 93 8.58 6.48 -9.41
C TYR A 93 7.63 6.64 -10.61
N HIS A 94 7.56 7.83 -11.14
CA HIS A 94 6.77 8.16 -12.32
C HIS A 94 7.66 8.14 -13.56
N ALA A 95 7.73 6.99 -14.21
CA ALA A 95 8.58 6.79 -15.41
C ALA A 95 8.29 7.81 -16.52
N LEU A 96 7.04 8.19 -16.72
CA LEU A 96 6.64 9.18 -17.74
C LEU A 96 6.99 10.62 -17.36
N ALA A 97 7.22 10.90 -16.10
CA ALA A 97 7.64 12.22 -15.62
C ALA A 97 9.17 12.38 -15.64
N ASP A 98 9.94 11.30 -15.82
CA ASP A 98 11.39 11.36 -15.95
C ASP A 98 11.77 11.63 -17.42
N PRO A 99 12.37 12.81 -17.72
CA PRO A 99 12.78 13.16 -19.09
C PRO A 99 13.74 12.14 -19.72
N ARG A 100 14.57 11.47 -18.93
CA ARG A 100 15.52 10.46 -19.41
C ARG A 100 14.79 9.21 -19.91
N THR A 101 13.79 8.77 -19.18
CA THR A 101 12.95 7.63 -19.56
C THR A 101 12.12 7.96 -20.78
N ALA A 102 11.52 9.14 -20.84
CA ALA A 102 10.77 9.61 -22.00
C ALA A 102 11.64 9.69 -23.26
N PHE A 103 12.86 10.23 -23.14
CA PHE A 103 13.81 10.29 -24.23
C PHE A 103 14.30 8.90 -24.69
N GLY A 104 14.55 8.00 -23.75
CA GLY A 104 14.90 6.61 -24.02
C GLY A 104 13.81 5.86 -24.79
N ALA A 105 12.56 6.03 -24.37
CA ALA A 105 11.39 5.44 -25.03
C ALA A 105 11.19 6.00 -26.45
N LEU A 106 11.35 7.31 -26.64
CA LEU A 106 11.29 7.95 -27.95
C LEU A 106 12.38 7.43 -28.88
N LYS A 107 13.62 7.31 -28.38
CA LYS A 107 14.74 6.77 -29.16
C LYS A 107 14.49 5.32 -29.60
N ALA A 108 13.95 4.49 -28.69
CA ALA A 108 13.62 3.10 -29.01
C ALA A 108 12.48 2.98 -30.03
N ALA A 109 11.51 3.88 -30.01
CA ALA A 109 10.41 3.91 -30.97
C ALA A 109 10.83 4.38 -32.40
N LEU A 110 11.93 5.14 -32.49
CA LEU A 110 12.44 5.67 -33.77
C LEU A 110 13.57 4.82 -34.37
N SER A 111 14.01 3.80 -33.65
CA SER A 111 15.00 2.82 -34.11
C SER A 111 14.34 1.58 -34.68
#